data_c8439a6823401a5e457dd394a3491a36
#
_entry.id   c8439a6823401a5e457dd394a3491a36
#
_cell.length_a   1.000
_cell.length_b   1.000
_cell.length_c   1.000
_cell.angle_alpha   90.00
_cell.angle_beta   90.00
_cell.angle_gamma   90.00
#
_symmetry.space_group_name_H-M   'P 1'
#
loop_
_entity.id
_entity.type
_entity.pdbx_description
1 polymer ?
#
loop_
_entity_poly.entity_id
_entity_poly.type
_entity_poly.pdbx_seq_one_letter_code
_entity_poly.pdbx_strand_id
1 'polypeptide(L)'
;MQCQRNKFSLQRKISYLNGAYMSPLLKKVEKAGIKGMIKKRKPFHLAPSDFFKETEVLRNLFGQLINSPESARHVIIPSVSYGIENVVQNLEKKKGNIVLAAGQFPSNVYPWSANPHYQLKFVAAPTEAKNQCAALNEYILAAIDDQTAAVSIGQVHWVNGIKYDLTSIRQKTRAVGAALIIDGTQSIGALPFDVQEVQPDALVVAGYKWLMGPYSIGMAYYGEMFDQGRPIENNWINRQGADQFSGLTHYQDNFLPGAQRYEVGEHSNFILVPMLIAAIKQLLKWTPLGIQQYCEALCHDAIDILRSEGYTVEASEGRASHLFGVYFNRNTTMERIEQALFKHRVKISVRDQALRISPNVYNDQKDVQRLVSALKEAII
;
A
#
# COMPACT_ATOMS: atom_id res chain seq x y z
N MET A 1 -8.00 -16.72 12.45
CA MET A 1 -9.35 -16.66 11.81
C MET A 1 -9.55 -17.82 10.84
N GLN A 2 -10.80 -18.09 10.38
CA GLN A 2 -11.07 -19.06 9.32
C GLN A 2 -11.05 -18.40 7.93
N CYS A 3 -10.92 -19.23 6.87
CA CYS A 3 -10.97 -18.76 5.48
C CYS A 3 -12.24 -17.94 5.19
N GLN A 4 -12.09 -16.78 4.60
CA GLN A 4 -13.16 -15.83 4.33
C GLN A 4 -13.63 -15.82 2.86
N ARG A 5 -13.31 -16.86 2.08
CA ARG A 5 -13.60 -16.95 0.64
C ARG A 5 -15.07 -16.71 0.30
N ASN A 6 -16.00 -17.08 1.18
CA ASN A 6 -17.45 -16.89 0.99
C ASN A 6 -17.88 -15.40 0.88
N LYS A 7 -17.04 -14.47 1.35
CA LYS A 7 -17.26 -13.02 1.25
C LYS A 7 -16.86 -12.44 -0.12
N PHE A 8 -16.27 -13.27 -0.99
CA PHE A 8 -15.77 -12.89 -2.33
C PHE A 8 -16.49 -13.72 -3.41
N SER A 9 -16.43 -13.23 -4.66
CA SER A 9 -16.98 -13.94 -5.84
C SER A 9 -15.91 -14.70 -6.62
N LEU A 10 -14.90 -15.26 -5.90
CA LEU A 10 -13.79 -16.00 -6.51
C LEU A 10 -14.22 -17.42 -6.92
N GLN A 11 -13.81 -17.84 -8.13
CA GLN A 11 -14.04 -19.21 -8.61
C GLN A 11 -13.19 -20.21 -7.82
N ARG A 12 -13.81 -21.28 -7.30
CA ARG A 12 -13.13 -22.32 -6.50
C ARG A 12 -12.04 -23.09 -7.23
N LYS A 13 -12.11 -23.15 -8.56
CA LYS A 13 -11.12 -23.85 -9.39
C LYS A 13 -9.82 -23.06 -9.62
N ILE A 14 -9.78 -21.76 -9.26
CA ILE A 14 -8.63 -20.88 -9.43
C ILE A 14 -8.04 -20.60 -8.06
N SER A 15 -6.74 -20.87 -7.90
CA SER A 15 -5.95 -20.46 -6.74
C SER A 15 -5.35 -19.08 -7.00
N TYR A 16 -6.04 -18.05 -6.48
CA TYR A 16 -5.63 -16.65 -6.66
C TYR A 16 -4.74 -16.20 -5.52
N LEU A 17 -3.42 -16.35 -5.70
CA LEU A 17 -2.37 -15.97 -4.75
C LEU A 17 -1.66 -14.67 -5.20
N ASN A 18 -2.44 -13.70 -5.67
CA ASN A 18 -1.94 -12.48 -6.32
C ASN A 18 -2.59 -11.18 -5.79
N GLY A 19 -2.87 -11.12 -4.50
CA GLY A 19 -3.44 -9.95 -3.82
C GLY A 19 -2.59 -8.68 -3.95
N ALA A 20 -1.27 -8.83 -4.03
CA ALA A 20 -0.32 -7.72 -4.24
C ALA A 20 -0.41 -7.09 -5.65
N TYR A 21 -1.01 -7.75 -6.63
CA TYR A 21 -1.34 -7.17 -7.93
C TYR A 21 -2.67 -6.40 -7.84
N MET A 22 -3.73 -7.08 -7.43
CA MET A 22 -5.06 -6.51 -7.26
C MET A 22 -5.88 -7.41 -6.34
N SER A 23 -6.48 -6.86 -5.28
CA SER A 23 -7.39 -7.62 -4.44
C SER A 23 -8.73 -7.84 -5.12
N PRO A 24 -9.35 -9.02 -4.99
CA PRO A 24 -10.74 -9.19 -5.37
C PRO A 24 -11.64 -8.35 -4.46
N LEU A 25 -12.71 -7.79 -5.00
CA LEU A 25 -13.68 -7.05 -4.21
C LEU A 25 -14.47 -7.97 -3.28
N LEU A 26 -14.71 -7.50 -2.06
CA LEU A 26 -15.70 -8.09 -1.18
C LEU A 26 -17.11 -7.86 -1.75
N LYS A 27 -18.01 -8.82 -1.67
CA LYS A 27 -19.42 -8.69 -2.09
C LYS A 27 -20.13 -7.47 -1.47
N LYS A 28 -19.77 -7.11 -0.23
CA LYS A 28 -20.32 -5.92 0.42
C LYS A 28 -19.74 -4.60 -0.12
N VAL A 29 -18.48 -4.62 -0.59
CA VAL A 29 -17.84 -3.48 -1.26
C VAL A 29 -18.51 -3.23 -2.62
N GLU A 30 -18.72 -4.30 -3.38
CA GLU A 30 -19.48 -4.26 -4.63
C GLU A 30 -20.90 -3.69 -4.43
N LYS A 31 -21.65 -4.19 -3.43
CA LYS A 31 -22.98 -3.67 -3.06
C LYS A 31 -22.95 -2.18 -2.68
N ALA A 32 -21.93 -1.71 -1.99
CA ALA A 32 -21.77 -0.30 -1.63
C ALA A 32 -21.59 0.57 -2.88
N GLY A 33 -20.78 0.14 -3.84
CA GLY A 33 -20.60 0.83 -5.13
C GLY A 33 -21.89 0.93 -5.94
N ILE A 34 -22.64 -0.17 -6.05
CA ILE A 34 -23.95 -0.20 -6.73
C ILE A 34 -24.91 0.80 -6.09
N LYS A 35 -24.99 0.84 -4.75
CA LYS A 35 -25.84 1.82 -4.03
C LYS A 35 -25.40 3.26 -4.34
N GLY A 36 -24.09 3.54 -4.34
CA GLY A 36 -23.55 4.85 -4.68
C GLY A 36 -23.89 5.29 -6.10
N MET A 37 -23.79 4.38 -7.07
CA MET A 37 -24.19 4.61 -8.46
C MET A 37 -25.68 4.93 -8.58
N ILE A 38 -26.53 4.20 -7.86
CA ILE A 38 -27.98 4.40 -7.84
C ILE A 38 -28.36 5.75 -7.20
N LYS A 39 -27.60 6.24 -6.22
CA LYS A 39 -27.84 7.53 -5.54
C LYS A 39 -27.98 8.68 -6.54
N LYS A 40 -27.19 8.68 -7.61
CA LYS A 40 -27.22 9.72 -8.66
C LYS A 40 -28.47 9.68 -9.58
N ARG A 41 -29.30 8.64 -9.51
CA ARG A 41 -30.58 8.59 -10.27
C ARG A 41 -31.56 9.69 -9.87
N LYS A 42 -31.47 10.15 -8.62
CA LYS A 42 -32.36 11.18 -8.06
C LYS A 42 -31.51 12.30 -7.44
N PRO A 43 -30.83 13.12 -8.27
CA PRO A 43 -29.85 14.11 -7.80
C PRO A 43 -30.47 15.19 -6.91
N PHE A 44 -31.77 15.42 -7.00
CA PHE A 44 -32.51 16.35 -6.16
C PHE A 44 -32.65 15.88 -4.68
N HIS A 45 -32.20 14.69 -4.33
CA HIS A 45 -32.06 14.20 -2.96
C HIS A 45 -30.64 14.43 -2.40
N LEU A 46 -29.69 14.90 -3.22
CA LEU A 46 -28.33 15.19 -2.76
C LEU A 46 -28.32 16.57 -2.08
N ALA A 47 -27.94 16.61 -0.82
CA ALA A 47 -27.71 17.84 -0.07
C ALA A 47 -26.22 18.21 -0.05
N PRO A 48 -25.85 19.50 0.17
CA PRO A 48 -24.46 19.90 0.31
C PRO A 48 -23.66 19.05 1.32
N SER A 49 -24.28 18.67 2.43
CA SER A 49 -23.63 17.81 3.44
C SER A 49 -23.26 16.40 2.94
N ASP A 50 -23.87 15.91 1.85
CA ASP A 50 -23.53 14.60 1.27
C ASP A 50 -22.13 14.58 0.64
N PHE A 51 -21.59 15.76 0.28
CA PHE A 51 -20.25 15.89 -0.27
C PHE A 51 -19.16 15.77 0.79
N PHE A 52 -19.48 15.83 2.08
CA PHE A 52 -18.50 15.84 3.16
C PHE A 52 -18.64 14.67 4.14
N LYS A 53 -19.86 14.21 4.44
CA LYS A 53 -20.12 13.20 5.49
C LYS A 53 -19.37 11.88 5.29
N GLU A 54 -19.44 11.31 4.09
CA GLU A 54 -18.84 10.00 3.84
C GLU A 54 -17.30 10.10 3.76
N THR A 55 -16.75 11.22 3.28
CA THR A 55 -15.31 11.45 3.26
C THR A 55 -14.75 11.57 4.67
N GLU A 56 -15.45 12.25 5.58
CA GLU A 56 -15.06 12.31 6.99
C GLU A 56 -15.09 10.92 7.66
N VAL A 57 -16.13 10.13 7.39
CA VAL A 57 -16.17 8.73 7.86
C VAL A 57 -14.98 7.93 7.34
N LEU A 58 -14.58 8.12 6.08
CA LEU A 58 -13.47 7.43 5.47
C LEU A 58 -12.14 7.82 6.12
N ARG A 59 -11.91 9.14 6.35
CA ARG A 59 -10.69 9.64 7.03
C ARG A 59 -10.56 9.04 8.44
N ASN A 60 -11.65 9.05 9.22
CA ASN A 60 -11.66 8.48 10.57
C ASN A 60 -11.37 6.96 10.58
N LEU A 61 -11.94 6.20 9.65
CA LEU A 61 -11.70 4.76 9.53
C LEU A 61 -10.26 4.45 9.10
N PHE A 62 -9.68 5.26 8.22
CA PHE A 62 -8.28 5.13 7.84
C PHE A 62 -7.38 5.42 9.03
N GLY A 63 -7.68 6.49 9.80
CA GLY A 63 -6.95 6.82 11.03
C GLY A 63 -6.97 5.67 12.05
N GLN A 64 -8.11 5.00 12.25
CA GLN A 64 -8.18 3.81 13.11
C GLN A 64 -7.30 2.67 12.61
N LEU A 65 -7.18 2.50 11.28
CA LEU A 65 -6.39 1.43 10.68
C LEU A 65 -4.88 1.63 10.87
N ILE A 66 -4.42 2.88 10.93
CA ILE A 66 -3.01 3.26 11.05
C ILE A 66 -2.62 3.85 12.41
N ASN A 67 -3.52 3.79 13.39
CA ASN A 67 -3.38 4.39 14.73
C ASN A 67 -3.04 5.89 14.69
N SER A 68 -3.78 6.66 13.89
CA SER A 68 -3.67 8.12 13.78
C SER A 68 -4.99 8.78 14.20
N PRO A 69 -5.05 9.53 15.32
CA PRO A 69 -6.30 10.05 15.86
C PRO A 69 -6.84 11.28 15.12
N GLU A 70 -5.99 12.03 14.42
CA GLU A 70 -6.33 13.30 13.80
C GLU A 70 -6.84 13.11 12.36
N SER A 71 -8.15 13.11 12.15
CA SER A 71 -8.75 12.95 10.82
C SER A 71 -8.32 14.04 9.83
N ALA A 72 -7.97 15.23 10.30
CA ALA A 72 -7.45 16.32 9.49
C ALA A 72 -6.07 16.02 8.82
N ARG A 73 -5.37 14.96 9.28
CA ARG A 73 -4.13 14.47 8.68
C ARG A 73 -4.35 13.48 7.53
N HIS A 74 -5.59 12.99 7.36
CA HIS A 74 -5.93 11.96 6.38
C HIS A 74 -6.64 12.57 5.20
N VAL A 75 -6.23 12.18 3.99
CA VAL A 75 -6.80 12.72 2.75
C VAL A 75 -7.02 11.61 1.72
N ILE A 76 -8.03 11.82 0.88
CA ILE A 76 -8.32 10.96 -0.26
C ILE A 76 -7.43 11.38 -1.43
N ILE A 77 -6.73 10.42 -2.02
CA ILE A 77 -5.89 10.61 -3.19
C ILE A 77 -6.35 9.70 -4.34
N PRO A 78 -6.18 10.11 -5.60
CA PRO A 78 -6.56 9.28 -6.75
C PRO A 78 -5.52 8.19 -7.04
N SER A 79 -4.25 8.43 -6.69
CA SER A 79 -3.13 7.52 -6.92
C SER A 79 -1.97 7.79 -5.97
N VAL A 80 -1.07 6.80 -5.83
CA VAL A 80 0.18 6.95 -5.06
C VAL A 80 1.06 8.06 -5.63
N SER A 81 1.21 8.15 -6.95
CA SER A 81 2.02 9.19 -7.58
C SER A 81 1.50 10.61 -7.28
N TYR A 82 0.17 10.81 -7.24
CA TYR A 82 -0.43 12.07 -6.79
C TYR A 82 -0.03 12.40 -5.34
N GLY A 83 -0.11 11.40 -4.46
CA GLY A 83 0.26 11.57 -3.04
C GLY A 83 1.75 11.89 -2.86
N ILE A 84 2.63 11.19 -3.58
CA ILE A 84 4.08 11.45 -3.55
C ILE A 84 4.41 12.80 -4.19
N GLU A 85 3.73 13.21 -5.26
CA GLU A 85 3.97 14.51 -5.90
C GLU A 85 3.69 15.67 -4.93
N ASN A 86 2.62 15.60 -4.12
CA ASN A 86 2.39 16.57 -3.06
C ASN A 86 3.57 16.65 -2.06
N VAL A 87 4.20 15.50 -1.74
CA VAL A 87 5.39 15.48 -0.90
C VAL A 87 6.57 16.17 -1.59
N VAL A 88 6.88 15.78 -2.84
CA VAL A 88 8.00 16.30 -3.63
C VAL A 88 7.98 17.84 -3.72
N GLN A 89 6.79 18.40 -3.96
CA GLN A 89 6.62 19.85 -4.06
C GLN A 89 6.79 20.58 -2.74
N ASN A 90 6.60 19.90 -1.60
CA ASN A 90 6.50 20.52 -0.28
C ASN A 90 7.59 20.11 0.72
N LEU A 91 8.61 19.35 0.32
CA LEU A 91 9.74 19.05 1.21
C LEU A 91 10.44 20.34 1.67
N GLU A 92 10.84 20.39 2.93
CA GLU A 92 11.62 21.48 3.49
C GLU A 92 13.01 21.58 2.85
N LYS A 93 13.75 20.48 2.80
CA LYS A 93 15.01 20.39 2.06
C LYS A 93 14.72 20.35 0.56
N LYS A 94 14.94 21.47 -0.14
CA LYS A 94 14.65 21.63 -1.57
C LYS A 94 15.70 21.02 -2.49
N LYS A 95 16.80 20.45 -1.97
CA LYS A 95 17.87 19.76 -2.71
C LYS A 95 18.50 18.68 -1.85
N GLY A 96 19.17 17.72 -2.49
CA GLY A 96 19.87 16.63 -1.82
C GLY A 96 19.59 15.29 -2.46
N ASN A 97 19.89 14.22 -1.75
CA ASN A 97 19.59 12.88 -2.24
C ASN A 97 18.28 12.31 -1.65
N ILE A 98 17.64 11.49 -2.43
CA ILE A 98 16.46 10.68 -2.02
C ILE A 98 16.92 9.23 -1.94
N VAL A 99 16.89 8.67 -0.75
CA VAL A 99 17.22 7.25 -0.54
C VAL A 99 16.00 6.40 -0.85
N LEU A 100 16.17 5.44 -1.76
CA LEU A 100 15.16 4.51 -2.25
C LEU A 100 15.71 3.09 -2.20
N ALA A 101 14.86 2.08 -1.98
CA ALA A 101 15.28 0.71 -2.22
C ALA A 101 15.43 0.46 -3.74
N ALA A 102 16.43 -0.32 -4.13
CA ALA A 102 16.57 -0.75 -5.52
C ALA A 102 15.35 -1.54 -5.97
N GLY A 103 14.94 -1.37 -7.22
CA GLY A 103 13.72 -1.99 -7.74
C GLY A 103 12.42 -1.45 -7.14
N GLN A 104 12.42 -0.25 -6.55
CA GLN A 104 11.22 0.39 -5.99
C GLN A 104 10.13 0.55 -7.05
N PHE A 105 8.86 0.55 -6.60
CA PHE A 105 7.73 0.69 -7.52
C PHE A 105 7.73 2.08 -8.20
N PRO A 106 7.50 2.15 -9.53
CA PRO A 106 7.66 3.39 -10.31
C PRO A 106 6.91 4.61 -9.77
N SER A 107 5.71 4.45 -9.20
CA SER A 107 4.95 5.57 -8.62
C SER A 107 5.63 6.22 -7.41
N ASN A 108 6.58 5.52 -6.78
CA ASN A 108 7.43 6.06 -5.71
C ASN A 108 8.84 6.43 -6.19
N VAL A 109 9.08 6.46 -7.51
CA VAL A 109 10.36 6.83 -8.12
C VAL A 109 10.19 8.05 -9.03
N TYR A 110 9.26 7.99 -9.97
CA TYR A 110 9.11 9.01 -11.01
C TYR A 110 8.83 10.43 -10.50
N PRO A 111 8.02 10.66 -9.46
CA PRO A 111 7.85 12.01 -8.93
C PRO A 111 9.17 12.63 -8.45
N TRP A 112 10.04 11.83 -7.84
CA TRP A 112 11.37 12.26 -7.41
C TRP A 112 12.30 12.52 -8.59
N SER A 113 12.35 11.59 -9.57
CA SER A 113 13.23 11.69 -10.74
C SER A 113 12.87 12.85 -11.67
N ALA A 114 11.60 13.28 -11.67
CA ALA A 114 11.14 14.44 -12.43
C ALA A 114 11.61 15.77 -11.84
N ASN A 115 12.03 15.81 -10.57
CA ASN A 115 12.50 17.02 -9.92
C ASN A 115 14.06 17.09 -9.99
N PRO A 116 14.62 18.06 -10.75
CA PRO A 116 16.08 18.15 -10.99
C PRO A 116 16.89 18.51 -9.75
N HIS A 117 16.27 18.91 -8.65
CA HIS A 117 16.94 19.28 -7.41
C HIS A 117 17.31 18.06 -6.55
N TYR A 118 16.79 16.87 -6.86
CA TYR A 118 17.04 15.64 -6.11
C TYR A 118 17.86 14.64 -6.92
N GLN A 119 18.82 14.00 -6.26
CA GLN A 119 19.56 12.87 -6.78
C GLN A 119 19.03 11.58 -6.17
N LEU A 120 18.71 10.58 -7.00
CA LEU A 120 18.19 9.31 -6.50
C LEU A 120 19.34 8.39 -6.09
N LYS A 121 19.30 7.89 -4.85
CA LYS A 121 20.25 6.95 -4.28
C LYS A 121 19.54 5.61 -4.05
N PHE A 122 19.71 4.69 -5.00
CA PHE A 122 19.12 3.36 -4.90
C PHE A 122 20.00 2.43 -4.07
N VAL A 123 19.40 1.75 -3.11
CA VAL A 123 20.06 0.83 -2.17
C VAL A 123 19.58 -0.59 -2.38
N ALA A 124 20.51 -1.53 -2.56
CA ALA A 124 20.25 -2.96 -2.65
C ALA A 124 21.10 -3.71 -1.61
N ALA A 125 20.59 -4.83 -1.11
CA ALA A 125 21.39 -5.78 -0.39
C ALA A 125 22.32 -6.55 -1.37
N PRO A 126 23.51 -6.98 -0.94
CA PRO A 126 24.32 -7.90 -1.73
C PRO A 126 23.56 -9.19 -2.03
N THR A 127 23.65 -9.67 -3.29
CA THR A 127 22.94 -10.87 -3.74
C THR A 127 23.29 -12.13 -2.95
N GLU A 128 24.51 -12.23 -2.47
CA GLU A 128 25.06 -13.33 -1.69
C GLU A 128 24.74 -13.24 -0.18
N ALA A 129 24.08 -12.18 0.28
CA ALA A 129 23.73 -12.04 1.68
C ALA A 129 22.80 -13.17 2.15
N LYS A 130 23.20 -13.90 3.19
CA LYS A 130 22.42 -15.00 3.77
C LYS A 130 21.09 -14.54 4.37
N ASN A 131 21.08 -13.32 4.90
CA ASN A 131 19.88 -12.65 5.44
C ASN A 131 19.70 -11.35 4.66
N GLN A 132 18.87 -11.41 3.63
CA GLN A 132 18.61 -10.26 2.74
C GLN A 132 17.94 -9.10 3.49
N CYS A 133 17.05 -9.42 4.44
CA CYS A 133 16.37 -8.40 5.24
C CYS A 133 17.35 -7.60 6.10
N ALA A 134 18.23 -8.28 6.86
CA ALA A 134 19.20 -7.59 7.71
C ALA A 134 20.18 -6.75 6.87
N ALA A 135 20.72 -7.33 5.79
CA ALA A 135 21.66 -6.64 4.91
C ALA A 135 21.01 -5.39 4.25
N LEU A 136 19.79 -5.50 3.74
CA LEU A 136 19.09 -4.37 3.12
C LEU A 136 18.89 -3.22 4.10
N ASN A 137 18.45 -3.51 5.33
CA ASN A 137 18.27 -2.50 6.37
C ASN A 137 19.58 -1.83 6.78
N GLU A 138 20.66 -2.59 6.93
CA GLU A 138 21.99 -2.04 7.20
C GLU A 138 22.45 -1.07 6.10
N TYR A 139 22.32 -1.48 4.85
CA TYR A 139 22.70 -0.65 3.69
C TYR A 139 21.85 0.61 3.55
N ILE A 140 20.54 0.53 3.86
CA ILE A 140 19.66 1.71 3.88
C ILE A 140 20.13 2.69 4.97
N LEU A 141 20.40 2.20 6.18
CA LEU A 141 20.88 3.04 7.28
C LEU A 141 22.23 3.70 6.95
N ALA A 142 23.15 2.97 6.32
CA ALA A 142 24.43 3.50 5.86
C ALA A 142 24.30 4.53 4.73
N ALA A 143 23.24 4.43 3.93
CA ALA A 143 22.99 5.36 2.83
C ALA A 143 22.44 6.72 3.28
N ILE A 144 21.91 6.83 4.51
CA ILE A 144 21.33 8.06 5.07
C ILE A 144 22.44 8.92 5.68
N ASP A 145 22.63 10.12 5.14
CA ASP A 145 23.66 11.10 5.50
C ASP A 145 23.10 12.53 5.53
N ASP A 146 23.94 13.52 5.82
CA ASP A 146 23.56 14.94 5.91
C ASP A 146 23.03 15.52 4.58
N GLN A 147 23.36 14.88 3.45
CA GLN A 147 22.85 15.27 2.14
C GLN A 147 21.49 14.65 1.85
N THR A 148 21.00 13.76 2.70
CA THR A 148 19.69 13.11 2.49
C THR A 148 18.57 14.10 2.74
N ALA A 149 17.74 14.32 1.72
CA ALA A 149 16.53 15.13 1.83
C ALA A 149 15.33 14.29 2.30
N ALA A 150 15.20 13.08 1.78
CA ALA A 150 14.19 12.14 2.21
C ALA A 150 14.62 10.68 2.01
N VAL A 151 14.01 9.79 2.81
CA VAL A 151 13.97 8.35 2.57
C VAL A 151 12.54 8.02 2.11
N SER A 152 12.38 7.46 0.91
CA SER A 152 11.07 7.14 0.35
C SER A 152 10.99 5.64 0.04
N ILE A 153 10.39 4.88 0.95
CA ILE A 153 10.33 3.40 0.92
C ILE A 153 8.94 2.89 1.31
N GLY A 154 8.74 1.59 1.21
CA GLY A 154 7.55 0.94 1.77
C GLY A 154 7.72 0.57 3.25
N GLN A 155 6.74 -0.13 3.80
CA GLN A 155 6.90 -0.92 5.03
C GLN A 155 7.48 -2.30 4.70
N VAL A 156 7.23 -2.76 3.48
CA VAL A 156 7.79 -3.98 2.90
C VAL A 156 8.21 -3.72 1.44
N HIS A 157 9.21 -4.46 0.97
CA HIS A 157 9.58 -4.42 -0.44
C HIS A 157 8.50 -5.09 -1.30
N TRP A 158 8.03 -4.40 -2.32
CA TRP A 158 6.85 -4.80 -3.11
C TRP A 158 7.03 -6.07 -3.97
N VAL A 159 8.27 -6.48 -4.23
CA VAL A 159 8.59 -7.67 -5.01
C VAL A 159 8.60 -8.92 -4.13
N ASN A 160 9.26 -8.88 -2.98
CA ASN A 160 9.58 -10.06 -2.19
C ASN A 160 9.11 -10.02 -0.73
N GLY A 161 8.48 -8.91 -0.32
CA GLY A 161 7.90 -8.78 1.02
C GLY A 161 8.91 -8.60 2.16
N ILE A 162 10.20 -8.37 1.86
CA ILE A 162 11.22 -8.05 2.87
C ILE A 162 10.77 -6.81 3.66
N LYS A 163 10.83 -6.91 4.99
CA LYS A 163 10.45 -5.81 5.90
C LYS A 163 11.57 -4.81 6.05
N TYR A 164 11.19 -3.53 6.10
CA TYR A 164 12.10 -2.44 6.46
C TYR A 164 12.03 -2.14 7.96
N ASP A 165 13.16 -1.87 8.58
CA ASP A 165 13.26 -1.40 9.97
C ASP A 165 12.93 0.11 10.02
N LEU A 166 11.64 0.42 9.96
CA LEU A 166 11.15 1.80 9.92
C LEU A 166 11.51 2.58 11.18
N THR A 167 11.63 1.91 12.33
CA THR A 167 12.01 2.55 13.59
C THR A 167 13.46 3.06 13.55
N SER A 168 14.40 2.22 13.17
CA SER A 168 15.81 2.61 13.02
C SER A 168 16.00 3.64 11.89
N ILE A 169 15.29 3.46 10.77
CA ILE A 169 15.32 4.42 9.68
C ILE A 169 14.77 5.78 10.13
N ARG A 170 13.67 5.80 10.90
CA ARG A 170 13.12 7.06 11.44
C ARG A 170 14.08 7.76 12.39
N GLN A 171 14.74 7.02 13.28
CA GLN A 171 15.75 7.59 14.16
C GLN A 171 16.89 8.23 13.35
N LYS A 172 17.37 7.54 12.33
CA LYS A 172 18.45 8.04 11.47
C LYS A 172 18.03 9.26 10.64
N THR A 173 16.84 9.25 10.04
CA THR A 173 16.33 10.39 9.26
C THR A 173 16.17 11.63 10.13
N ARG A 174 15.69 11.51 11.36
CA ARG A 174 15.60 12.62 12.30
C ARG A 174 16.97 13.19 12.64
N ALA A 175 17.96 12.34 12.88
CA ALA A 175 19.32 12.77 13.24
C ALA A 175 19.96 13.65 12.17
N VAL A 176 19.61 13.46 10.89
CA VAL A 176 20.13 14.24 9.75
C VAL A 176 19.14 15.25 9.19
N GLY A 177 17.96 15.40 9.81
CA GLY A 177 16.89 16.29 9.35
C GLY A 177 16.32 15.90 7.98
N ALA A 178 16.27 14.61 7.65
CA ALA A 178 15.65 14.07 6.44
C ALA A 178 14.19 13.67 6.71
N ALA A 179 13.34 13.76 5.69
CA ALA A 179 11.96 13.28 5.78
C ALA A 179 11.88 11.76 5.62
N LEU A 180 10.90 11.12 6.29
CA LEU A 180 10.55 9.71 6.08
C LEU A 180 9.20 9.61 5.40
N ILE A 181 9.19 9.11 4.16
CA ILE A 181 8.01 8.97 3.32
C ILE A 181 7.74 7.48 3.10
N ILE A 182 6.53 7.05 3.42
CA ILE A 182 6.16 5.63 3.35
C ILE A 182 5.14 5.39 2.24
N ASP A 183 5.49 4.55 1.27
CA ASP A 183 4.51 3.93 0.37
C ASP A 183 3.96 2.66 1.03
N GLY A 184 2.82 2.79 1.72
CA GLY A 184 2.15 1.71 2.42
C GLY A 184 1.29 0.80 1.53
N THR A 185 1.35 0.97 0.22
CA THR A 185 0.48 0.26 -0.74
C THR A 185 0.59 -1.26 -0.65
N GLN A 186 1.75 -1.80 -0.25
CA GLN A 186 1.93 -3.26 -0.11
C GLN A 186 1.82 -3.76 1.33
N SER A 187 1.36 -2.93 2.26
CA SER A 187 1.28 -3.32 3.68
C SER A 187 -0.01 -2.89 4.37
N ILE A 188 -0.45 -1.64 4.18
CA ILE A 188 -1.57 -1.08 4.94
C ILE A 188 -2.88 -1.83 4.63
N GLY A 189 -3.47 -2.36 5.69
CA GLY A 189 -4.65 -3.23 5.63
C GLY A 189 -4.33 -4.71 5.82
N ALA A 190 -3.08 -5.15 5.61
CA ALA A 190 -2.67 -6.54 5.80
C ALA A 190 -1.52 -6.73 6.80
N LEU A 191 -0.69 -5.72 7.02
CA LEU A 191 0.38 -5.70 8.03
C LEU A 191 0.09 -4.57 9.03
N PRO A 192 0.22 -4.78 10.34
CA PRO A 192 0.06 -3.71 11.32
C PRO A 192 0.99 -2.53 11.04
N PHE A 193 0.47 -1.33 11.18
CA PHE A 193 1.21 -0.09 11.05
C PHE A 193 0.71 0.91 12.09
N ASP A 194 1.63 1.54 12.78
CA ASP A 194 1.33 2.52 13.81
C ASP A 194 2.03 3.84 13.48
N VAL A 195 1.23 4.86 13.12
CA VAL A 195 1.76 6.21 12.82
C VAL A 195 2.41 6.83 14.05
N GLN A 196 1.92 6.55 15.25
CA GLN A 196 2.48 7.14 16.47
C GLN A 196 3.84 6.53 16.84
N GLU A 197 4.08 5.28 16.47
CA GLU A 197 5.37 4.60 16.66
C GLU A 197 6.38 5.01 15.57
N VAL A 198 6.00 4.83 14.30
CA VAL A 198 6.89 5.10 13.14
C VAL A 198 7.10 6.60 12.93
N GLN A 199 6.07 7.40 13.17
CA GLN A 199 6.04 8.86 12.97
C GLN A 199 6.55 9.30 11.58
N PRO A 200 6.01 8.75 10.49
CA PRO A 200 6.40 9.16 9.16
C PRO A 200 5.99 10.60 8.89
N ASP A 201 6.70 11.30 8.03
CA ASP A 201 6.29 12.64 7.61
C ASP A 201 5.14 12.56 6.58
N ALA A 202 5.12 11.49 5.75
CA ALA A 202 3.95 11.16 4.93
C ALA A 202 3.81 9.64 4.76
N LEU A 203 2.56 9.19 4.61
CA LEU A 203 2.18 7.83 4.24
C LEU A 203 1.21 7.89 3.08
N VAL A 204 1.45 7.15 2.00
CA VAL A 204 0.55 7.06 0.84
C VAL A 204 0.15 5.61 0.59
N VAL A 205 -1.12 5.36 0.25
CA VAL A 205 -1.67 4.01 0.14
C VAL A 205 -2.67 3.93 -1.02
N ALA A 206 -2.44 3.04 -1.98
CA ALA A 206 -3.44 2.74 -3.00
C ALA A 206 -4.60 1.90 -2.43
N GLY A 207 -5.83 2.21 -2.83
CA GLY A 207 -7.02 1.56 -2.28
C GLY A 207 -7.27 0.13 -2.76
N TYR A 208 -6.82 -0.23 -3.96
CA TYR A 208 -7.23 -1.44 -4.68
C TYR A 208 -6.45 -2.73 -4.36
N LYS A 209 -5.42 -2.63 -3.49
CA LYS A 209 -4.63 -3.79 -3.06
C LYS A 209 -5.08 -4.23 -1.66
N TRP A 210 -4.30 -3.94 -0.64
CA TRP A 210 -4.53 -4.45 0.71
C TRP A 210 -5.62 -3.70 1.47
N LEU A 211 -6.00 -2.48 1.02
CA LEU A 211 -7.22 -1.83 1.49
C LEU A 211 -8.51 -2.46 0.92
N MET A 212 -8.42 -3.39 -0.05
CA MET A 212 -9.53 -4.13 -0.68
C MET A 212 -10.65 -3.24 -1.24
N GLY A 213 -10.30 -1.99 -1.57
CA GLY A 213 -11.18 -1.00 -2.18
C GLY A 213 -11.15 -1.03 -3.70
N PRO A 214 -11.82 -0.08 -4.36
CA PRO A 214 -11.81 0.05 -5.80
C PRO A 214 -10.50 0.70 -6.30
N TYR A 215 -10.28 0.65 -7.62
CA TYR A 215 -9.22 1.38 -8.30
C TYR A 215 -9.52 2.88 -8.33
N SER A 216 -8.49 3.73 -8.54
CA SER A 216 -8.59 5.20 -8.65
C SER A 216 -9.03 5.93 -7.37
N ILE A 217 -8.88 5.29 -6.22
CA ILE A 217 -8.98 5.91 -4.90
C ILE A 217 -7.93 5.31 -3.98
N GLY A 218 -7.35 6.13 -3.13
CA GLY A 218 -6.41 5.75 -2.09
C GLY A 218 -6.50 6.72 -0.93
N MET A 219 -5.64 6.54 0.05
CA MET A 219 -5.54 7.39 1.23
C MET A 219 -4.10 7.86 1.42
N ALA A 220 -3.93 9.06 1.95
CA ALA A 220 -2.65 9.52 2.44
C ALA A 220 -2.78 10.10 3.85
N TYR A 221 -1.68 10.07 4.58
CA TYR A 221 -1.43 10.81 5.81
C TYR A 221 -0.29 11.78 5.55
N TYR A 222 -0.43 13.03 5.98
CA TYR A 222 0.64 14.02 5.97
C TYR A 222 0.82 14.60 7.36
N GLY A 223 2.06 14.57 7.85
CA GLY A 223 2.46 15.15 9.13
C GLY A 223 2.51 16.68 9.11
N GLU A 224 2.87 17.26 10.24
CA GLU A 224 2.86 18.71 10.47
C GLU A 224 3.76 19.51 9.53
N MET A 225 4.85 18.91 9.04
CA MET A 225 5.76 19.58 8.10
C MET A 225 5.06 20.05 6.81
N PHE A 226 3.89 19.46 6.49
CA PHE A 226 3.11 19.79 5.29
C PHE A 226 1.99 20.82 5.53
N ASP A 227 1.79 21.34 6.75
CA ASP A 227 0.64 22.19 7.10
C ASP A 227 0.61 23.52 6.34
N GLN A 228 1.77 24.04 5.93
CA GLN A 228 1.89 25.29 5.20
C GLN A 228 2.20 25.09 3.70
N GLY A 229 2.19 23.84 3.23
CA GLY A 229 2.52 23.51 1.86
C GLY A 229 1.44 23.89 0.85
N ARG A 230 1.80 23.85 -0.42
CA ARG A 230 0.90 24.10 -1.55
C ARG A 230 0.46 22.80 -2.18
N PRO A 231 -0.86 22.56 -2.34
CA PRO A 231 -1.34 21.39 -3.05
C PRO A 231 -0.97 21.49 -4.55
N ILE A 232 -0.78 20.34 -5.20
CA ILE A 232 -0.58 20.27 -6.65
C ILE A 232 -1.87 20.58 -7.42
N GLU A 233 -3.03 20.49 -6.76
CA GLU A 233 -4.34 20.80 -7.33
C GLU A 233 -5.03 21.87 -6.48
N ASN A 234 -5.43 22.98 -7.12
CA ASN A 234 -6.19 24.04 -6.48
C ASN A 234 -7.68 23.90 -6.80
N ASN A 235 -8.40 23.21 -5.93
CA ASN A 235 -9.82 22.93 -6.07
C ASN A 235 -10.67 23.75 -5.09
N TRP A 236 -11.98 23.80 -5.32
CA TRP A 236 -12.93 24.58 -4.51
C TRP A 236 -13.23 23.91 -3.15
N ILE A 237 -13.26 22.57 -3.11
CA ILE A 237 -13.79 21.80 -1.99
C ILE A 237 -12.83 21.78 -0.79
N ASN A 238 -11.54 22.07 -1.00
CA ASN A 238 -10.50 22.13 0.03
C ASN A 238 -10.32 23.52 0.62
N ARG A 239 -11.23 24.47 0.32
CA ARG A 239 -11.22 25.83 0.86
C ARG A 239 -12.14 25.97 2.06
N GLN A 240 -11.85 26.90 2.98
CA GLN A 240 -12.72 27.20 4.11
C GLN A 240 -14.11 27.65 3.62
N GLY A 241 -15.18 27.18 4.27
CA GLY A 241 -16.55 27.49 3.89
C GLY A 241 -17.07 26.78 2.63
N ALA A 242 -16.34 25.79 2.09
CA ALA A 242 -16.74 25.04 0.91
C ALA A 242 -18.06 24.26 1.09
N ASP A 243 -18.45 23.97 2.33
CA ASP A 243 -19.72 23.34 2.69
C ASP A 243 -20.95 24.27 2.55
N GLN A 244 -20.72 25.60 2.43
CA GLN A 244 -21.76 26.61 2.25
C GLN A 244 -21.90 26.96 0.76
N PHE A 245 -22.63 26.11 0.02
CA PHE A 245 -22.73 26.21 -1.44
C PHE A 245 -23.25 27.54 -1.97
N SER A 246 -24.12 28.24 -1.22
CA SER A 246 -24.58 29.57 -1.59
C SER A 246 -23.50 30.65 -1.53
N GLY A 247 -22.43 30.40 -0.80
CA GLY A 247 -21.30 31.34 -0.62
C GLY A 247 -20.10 31.10 -1.56
N LEU A 248 -20.14 30.08 -2.44
CA LEU A 248 -18.99 29.68 -3.26
C LEU A 248 -18.47 30.75 -4.24
N THR A 249 -19.29 31.76 -4.55
CA THR A 249 -18.87 32.92 -5.36
C THR A 249 -18.03 33.93 -4.57
N HIS A 250 -17.97 33.81 -3.23
CA HIS A 250 -17.08 34.59 -2.38
C HIS A 250 -15.79 33.79 -2.18
N TYR A 251 -14.85 33.94 -3.10
CA TYR A 251 -13.62 33.15 -3.14
C TYR A 251 -12.81 33.26 -1.85
N GLN A 252 -12.32 32.11 -1.38
CA GLN A 252 -11.53 31.98 -0.15
C GLN A 252 -10.09 31.61 -0.45
N ASP A 253 -9.14 32.35 0.10
CA ASP A 253 -7.71 32.06 -0.03
C ASP A 253 -7.24 30.96 0.93
N ASN A 254 -7.94 30.81 2.06
CA ASN A 254 -7.58 29.88 3.11
C ASN A 254 -8.04 28.45 2.76
N PHE A 255 -7.12 27.51 2.92
CA PHE A 255 -7.41 26.08 2.85
C PHE A 255 -8.06 25.57 4.14
N LEU A 256 -8.68 24.39 4.06
CA LEU A 256 -9.02 23.60 5.22
C LEU A 256 -7.75 23.28 6.05
N PRO A 257 -7.87 23.10 7.38
CA PRO A 257 -6.72 22.89 8.26
C PRO A 257 -6.00 21.56 7.99
N GLY A 258 -4.75 21.50 8.40
CA GLY A 258 -3.91 20.31 8.32
C GLY A 258 -3.65 19.86 6.88
N ALA A 259 -3.72 18.56 6.67
CA ALA A 259 -3.43 17.94 5.39
C ALA A 259 -4.58 18.02 4.36
N GLN A 260 -5.78 18.43 4.75
CA GLN A 260 -6.96 18.42 3.88
C GLN A 260 -6.79 19.27 2.62
N ARG A 261 -5.85 20.23 2.62
CA ARG A 261 -5.46 21.00 1.42
C ARG A 261 -4.96 20.14 0.26
N TYR A 262 -4.40 18.95 0.55
CA TYR A 262 -3.83 18.03 -0.45
C TYR A 262 -4.83 17.00 -0.99
N GLU A 263 -6.09 17.08 -0.57
CA GLU A 263 -7.11 16.14 -1.02
C GLU A 263 -7.46 16.40 -2.48
N VAL A 264 -7.66 15.33 -3.24
CA VAL A 264 -8.03 15.45 -4.66
C VAL A 264 -9.36 16.19 -4.82
N GLY A 265 -9.49 16.98 -5.87
CA GLY A 265 -10.77 17.59 -6.25
C GLY A 265 -11.84 16.52 -6.49
N GLU A 266 -13.11 16.85 -6.19
CA GLU A 266 -14.22 15.92 -6.26
C GLU A 266 -14.02 14.64 -5.39
N HIS A 267 -13.28 14.76 -4.29
CA HIS A 267 -12.97 13.65 -3.37
C HIS A 267 -14.21 12.93 -2.84
N SER A 268 -15.39 13.58 -2.88
CA SER A 268 -16.68 13.03 -2.47
C SER A 268 -17.30 12.06 -3.49
N ASN A 269 -16.50 11.27 -4.18
CA ASN A 269 -16.97 10.28 -5.15
C ASN A 269 -17.99 9.33 -4.53
N PHE A 270 -19.28 9.48 -4.92
CA PHE A 270 -20.41 8.73 -4.34
C PHE A 270 -20.39 7.22 -4.61
N ILE A 271 -19.49 6.73 -5.45
CA ILE A 271 -19.30 5.31 -5.73
C ILE A 271 -18.09 4.77 -4.99
N LEU A 272 -16.91 5.39 -5.16
CA LEU A 272 -15.64 4.87 -4.68
C LEU A 272 -15.47 5.05 -3.17
N VAL A 273 -15.93 6.18 -2.60
CA VAL A 273 -15.83 6.45 -1.16
C VAL A 273 -16.61 5.43 -0.33
N PRO A 274 -17.90 5.16 -0.56
CA PRO A 274 -18.62 4.13 0.19
C PRO A 274 -18.07 2.72 -0.03
N MET A 275 -17.48 2.42 -1.19
CA MET A 275 -16.77 1.16 -1.43
C MET A 275 -15.57 1.03 -0.49
N LEU A 276 -14.71 2.05 -0.41
CA LEU A 276 -13.52 2.03 0.43
C LEU A 276 -13.89 2.02 1.92
N ILE A 277 -14.92 2.75 2.34
CA ILE A 277 -15.50 2.66 3.70
C ILE A 277 -15.90 1.22 4.04
N ALA A 278 -16.63 0.55 3.14
CA ALA A 278 -17.05 -0.83 3.36
C ALA A 278 -15.88 -1.79 3.46
N ALA A 279 -14.81 -1.55 2.69
CA ALA A 279 -13.59 -2.33 2.72
C ALA A 279 -12.83 -2.15 4.04
N ILE A 280 -12.51 -0.90 4.44
CA ILE A 280 -11.76 -0.62 5.67
C ILE A 280 -12.53 -1.10 6.92
N LYS A 281 -13.85 -0.92 6.99
CA LYS A 281 -14.68 -1.51 8.05
C LYS A 281 -14.52 -3.04 8.16
N GLN A 282 -14.23 -3.73 7.06
CA GLN A 282 -13.97 -5.17 7.13
C GLN A 282 -12.55 -5.48 7.60
N LEU A 283 -11.57 -4.70 7.16
CA LEU A 283 -10.18 -4.85 7.59
C LEU A 283 -10.03 -4.62 9.10
N LEU A 284 -10.69 -3.59 9.64
CA LEU A 284 -10.73 -3.34 11.08
C LEU A 284 -11.34 -4.50 11.88
N LYS A 285 -12.33 -5.23 11.30
CA LYS A 285 -12.90 -6.44 11.93
C LYS A 285 -11.97 -7.65 11.90
N TRP A 286 -11.20 -7.81 10.82
CA TRP A 286 -10.24 -8.92 10.70
C TRP A 286 -8.93 -8.61 11.43
N THR A 287 -8.60 -7.36 11.54
CA THR A 287 -7.35 -6.74 11.96
C THR A 287 -6.16 -7.10 11.05
N PRO A 288 -5.26 -6.17 10.77
CA PRO A 288 -4.02 -6.48 10.01
C PRO A 288 -3.19 -7.59 10.67
N LEU A 289 -3.12 -7.61 12.02
CA LEU A 289 -2.44 -8.69 12.75
C LEU A 289 -3.10 -10.06 12.50
N GLY A 290 -4.44 -10.12 12.54
CA GLY A 290 -5.17 -11.36 12.27
C GLY A 290 -4.97 -11.85 10.83
N ILE A 291 -4.80 -10.94 9.87
CA ILE A 291 -4.47 -11.29 8.47
C ILE A 291 -3.06 -11.87 8.38
N GLN A 292 -2.05 -11.26 9.06
CA GLN A 292 -0.70 -11.80 9.09
C GLN A 292 -0.67 -13.21 9.70
N GLN A 293 -1.29 -13.40 10.85
CA GLN A 293 -1.35 -14.70 11.51
C GLN A 293 -2.03 -15.76 10.64
N TYR A 294 -3.10 -15.38 9.93
CA TYR A 294 -3.78 -16.28 9.00
C TYR A 294 -2.88 -16.68 7.83
N CYS A 295 -2.22 -15.72 7.18
CA CYS A 295 -1.35 -15.97 6.04
C CYS A 295 -0.10 -16.78 6.43
N GLU A 296 0.47 -16.53 7.62
CA GLU A 296 1.60 -17.32 8.14
C GLU A 296 1.20 -18.77 8.35
N ALA A 297 0.12 -19.02 9.11
CA ALA A 297 -0.37 -20.38 9.36
C ALA A 297 -0.79 -21.09 8.06
N LEU A 298 -1.28 -20.36 7.06
CA LEU A 298 -1.67 -20.92 5.77
C LEU A 298 -0.47 -21.39 4.95
N CYS A 299 0.65 -20.65 4.98
CA CYS A 299 1.79 -20.85 4.07
C CYS A 299 3.00 -21.52 4.72
N HIS A 300 3.04 -21.67 6.05
CA HIS A 300 4.19 -22.17 6.80
C HIS A 300 4.75 -23.49 6.22
N ASP A 301 3.96 -24.55 6.24
CA ASP A 301 4.39 -25.87 5.77
C ASP A 301 4.75 -25.86 4.27
N ALA A 302 4.04 -25.05 3.48
CA ALA A 302 4.31 -24.93 2.05
C ALA A 302 5.67 -24.29 1.77
N ILE A 303 6.05 -23.29 2.55
CA ILE A 303 7.36 -22.64 2.43
C ILE A 303 8.47 -23.60 2.77
N ASP A 304 8.31 -24.43 3.81
CA ASP A 304 9.30 -25.44 4.20
C ASP A 304 9.44 -26.53 3.12
N ILE A 305 8.32 -26.97 2.53
CA ILE A 305 8.36 -27.89 1.38
C ILE A 305 9.09 -27.25 0.21
N LEU A 306 8.79 -25.98 -0.13
CA LEU A 306 9.47 -25.31 -1.25
C LEU A 306 10.97 -25.17 -1.00
N ARG A 307 11.39 -24.85 0.23
CA ARG A 307 12.81 -24.82 0.60
C ARG A 307 13.48 -26.17 0.44
N SER A 308 12.83 -27.27 0.86
CA SER A 308 13.36 -28.62 0.67
C SER A 308 13.49 -29.04 -0.79
N GLU A 309 12.70 -28.46 -1.68
CA GLU A 309 12.78 -28.61 -3.14
C GLU A 309 13.79 -27.66 -3.80
N GLY A 310 14.56 -26.90 -3.03
CA GLY A 310 15.63 -26.03 -3.51
C GLY A 310 15.19 -24.60 -3.90
N TYR A 311 13.96 -24.20 -3.59
CA TYR A 311 13.55 -22.80 -3.71
C TYR A 311 14.06 -21.98 -2.51
N THR A 312 14.39 -20.70 -2.76
CA THR A 312 14.80 -19.79 -1.72
C THR A 312 13.64 -18.87 -1.34
N VAL A 313 13.36 -18.77 -0.05
CA VAL A 313 12.35 -17.86 0.54
C VAL A 313 12.96 -17.23 1.78
N GLU A 314 12.85 -15.92 1.94
CA GLU A 314 13.32 -15.18 3.12
C GLU A 314 12.70 -15.76 4.40
N ALA A 315 13.43 -15.68 5.52
CA ALA A 315 12.96 -16.13 6.82
C ALA A 315 11.70 -15.34 7.28
N SER A 316 10.87 -15.96 8.11
CA SER A 316 9.59 -15.36 8.58
C SER A 316 9.80 -14.04 9.32
N GLU A 317 10.89 -13.89 10.03
CA GLU A 317 11.26 -12.69 10.78
C GLU A 317 11.57 -11.52 9.83
N GLY A 318 12.18 -11.81 8.67
CA GLY A 318 12.61 -10.82 7.68
C GLY A 318 11.55 -10.45 6.65
N ARG A 319 10.42 -11.17 6.57
CA ARG A 319 9.38 -10.97 5.55
C ARG A 319 7.99 -10.78 6.13
N ALA A 320 7.10 -10.24 5.31
CA ALA A 320 5.67 -10.26 5.59
C ALA A 320 5.05 -11.63 5.26
N SER A 321 3.96 -11.99 5.94
CA SER A 321 3.27 -13.26 5.70
C SER A 321 2.27 -13.19 4.54
N HIS A 322 1.74 -12.00 4.27
CA HIS A 322 0.78 -11.75 3.18
C HIS A 322 1.44 -11.55 1.81
N LEU A 323 2.74 -11.35 1.77
CA LEU A 323 3.52 -11.14 0.54
C LEU A 323 4.93 -11.63 0.73
N PHE A 324 5.41 -12.51 -0.15
CA PHE A 324 6.79 -13.01 -0.14
C PHE A 324 7.25 -13.41 -1.55
N GLY A 325 8.56 -13.32 -1.76
CA GLY A 325 9.23 -13.80 -2.96
C GLY A 325 9.67 -15.24 -2.80
N VAL A 326 9.49 -16.04 -3.85
CA VAL A 326 10.06 -17.38 -4.01
C VAL A 326 11.03 -17.32 -5.17
N TYR A 327 12.30 -17.63 -4.93
CA TYR A 327 13.34 -17.62 -5.94
C TYR A 327 13.69 -19.08 -6.31
N PHE A 328 13.91 -19.32 -7.59
CA PHE A 328 14.28 -20.65 -8.09
C PHE A 328 15.75 -20.68 -8.49
N ASN A 329 16.34 -21.85 -8.42
CA ASN A 329 17.70 -22.13 -8.80
C ASN A 329 17.76 -22.63 -10.28
N ARG A 330 18.94 -23.10 -10.71
CA ARG A 330 19.20 -23.58 -12.09
C ARG A 330 18.46 -24.88 -12.46
N ASN A 331 17.77 -25.54 -11.51
CA ASN A 331 17.07 -26.79 -11.74
C ASN A 331 15.67 -26.62 -12.34
N THR A 332 15.29 -25.40 -12.70
CA THR A 332 14.04 -25.11 -13.40
C THR A 332 14.18 -23.88 -14.29
N THR A 333 13.22 -23.64 -15.16
CA THR A 333 13.14 -22.46 -16.01
C THR A 333 11.82 -21.73 -15.78
N MET A 334 11.78 -20.43 -16.07
CA MET A 334 10.55 -19.64 -15.97
C MET A 334 9.43 -20.23 -16.82
N GLU A 335 9.74 -20.70 -18.01
CA GLU A 335 8.79 -21.31 -18.94
C GLU A 335 8.11 -22.55 -18.33
N ARG A 336 8.88 -23.44 -17.70
CA ARG A 336 8.33 -24.62 -17.00
C ARG A 336 7.44 -24.21 -15.81
N ILE A 337 7.86 -23.20 -15.05
CA ILE A 337 7.07 -22.65 -13.95
C ILE A 337 5.73 -22.12 -14.47
N GLU A 338 5.74 -21.31 -15.53
CA GLU A 338 4.53 -20.75 -16.12
C GLU A 338 3.58 -21.83 -16.64
N GLN A 339 4.10 -22.86 -17.33
CA GLN A 339 3.32 -24.00 -17.79
C GLN A 339 2.67 -24.77 -16.62
N ALA A 340 3.43 -25.06 -15.56
CA ALA A 340 2.93 -25.75 -14.38
C ALA A 340 1.87 -24.91 -13.64
N LEU A 341 2.12 -23.62 -13.43
CA LEU A 341 1.15 -22.70 -12.83
C LEU A 341 -0.16 -22.64 -13.62
N PHE A 342 -0.06 -22.61 -14.95
CA PHE A 342 -1.23 -22.64 -15.83
C PHE A 342 -2.02 -23.94 -15.68
N LYS A 343 -1.34 -25.09 -15.75
CA LYS A 343 -1.93 -26.44 -15.59
C LYS A 343 -2.65 -26.57 -14.23
N HIS A 344 -2.04 -26.12 -13.15
CA HIS A 344 -2.59 -26.16 -11.78
C HIS A 344 -3.57 -25.01 -11.48
N ARG A 345 -3.82 -24.10 -12.44
CA ARG A 345 -4.71 -22.93 -12.29
C ARG A 345 -4.33 -22.02 -11.13
N VAL A 346 -3.06 -21.84 -10.89
CA VAL A 346 -2.50 -20.94 -9.90
C VAL A 346 -2.21 -19.58 -10.54
N LYS A 347 -2.63 -18.51 -9.90
CA LYS A 347 -2.39 -17.13 -10.34
C LYS A 347 -1.52 -16.41 -9.32
N ILE A 348 -0.30 -16.09 -9.74
CA ILE A 348 0.70 -15.30 -9.04
C ILE A 348 1.26 -14.24 -9.98
N SER A 349 2.19 -13.40 -9.51
CA SER A 349 2.96 -12.51 -10.38
C SER A 349 4.43 -12.90 -10.40
N VAL A 350 5.07 -12.79 -11.55
CA VAL A 350 6.52 -12.82 -11.67
C VAL A 350 7.05 -11.38 -11.66
N ARG A 351 8.13 -11.14 -10.94
CA ARG A 351 8.83 -9.86 -10.88
C ARG A 351 10.33 -10.14 -10.89
N ASP A 352 10.99 -9.77 -11.97
CA ASP A 352 12.36 -10.17 -12.26
C ASP A 352 12.53 -11.70 -12.11
N GLN A 353 13.35 -12.15 -11.18
CA GLN A 353 13.58 -13.57 -10.86
C GLN A 353 12.72 -14.07 -9.69
N ALA A 354 11.85 -13.22 -9.12
CA ALA A 354 11.01 -13.59 -8.00
C ALA A 354 9.61 -14.01 -8.44
N LEU A 355 9.17 -15.18 -8.00
CA LEU A 355 7.77 -15.58 -8.00
C LEU A 355 7.12 -14.92 -6.78
N ARG A 356 6.35 -13.86 -7.01
CA ARG A 356 5.69 -13.12 -5.94
C ARG A 356 4.40 -13.79 -5.54
N ILE A 357 4.40 -14.38 -4.36
CA ILE A 357 3.25 -15.05 -3.76
C ILE A 357 2.59 -14.05 -2.79
N SER A 358 1.29 -13.86 -2.94
CA SER A 358 0.56 -12.93 -2.09
C SER A 358 -0.82 -13.47 -1.69
N PRO A 359 -0.82 -14.36 -0.66
CA PRO A 359 -2.02 -14.94 -0.08
C PRO A 359 -2.82 -13.91 0.73
N ASN A 360 -4.10 -14.20 0.91
CA ASN A 360 -4.96 -13.40 1.79
C ASN A 360 -6.04 -14.29 2.40
N VAL A 361 -6.88 -13.72 3.22
CA VAL A 361 -7.98 -14.40 3.96
C VAL A 361 -8.97 -15.20 3.10
N TYR A 362 -8.97 -15.01 1.77
CA TYR A 362 -9.79 -15.77 0.83
C TYR A 362 -9.12 -17.05 0.30
N ASN A 363 -7.83 -17.25 0.58
CA ASN A 363 -7.13 -18.47 0.22
C ASN A 363 -7.31 -19.55 1.29
N ASP A 364 -7.27 -20.82 0.89
CA ASP A 364 -7.32 -21.99 1.75
C ASP A 364 -6.16 -22.94 1.47
N GLN A 365 -6.04 -24.03 2.24
CA GLN A 365 -4.97 -25.02 2.09
C GLN A 365 -4.94 -25.64 0.68
N LYS A 366 -6.09 -25.76 0.00
CA LYS A 366 -6.14 -26.29 -1.38
C LYS A 366 -5.45 -25.35 -2.37
N ASP A 367 -5.56 -24.02 -2.15
CA ASP A 367 -4.87 -23.05 -3.01
C ASP A 367 -3.36 -23.18 -2.86
N VAL A 368 -2.87 -23.33 -1.63
CA VAL A 368 -1.44 -23.46 -1.33
C VAL A 368 -0.90 -24.80 -1.80
N GLN A 369 -1.64 -25.89 -1.62
CA GLN A 369 -1.27 -27.22 -2.13
C GLN A 369 -1.11 -27.21 -3.66
N ARG A 370 -2.00 -26.53 -4.40
CA ARG A 370 -1.87 -26.40 -5.86
C ARG A 370 -0.62 -25.60 -6.24
N LEU A 371 -0.26 -24.57 -5.49
CA LEU A 371 1.00 -23.83 -5.71
C LEU A 371 2.21 -24.75 -5.51
N VAL A 372 2.26 -25.50 -4.39
CA VAL A 372 3.35 -26.43 -4.11
C VAL A 372 3.44 -27.50 -5.22
N SER A 373 2.31 -28.11 -5.61
CA SER A 373 2.29 -29.10 -6.68
C SER A 373 2.79 -28.54 -8.01
N ALA A 374 2.40 -27.32 -8.36
CA ALA A 374 2.87 -26.66 -9.59
C ALA A 374 4.40 -26.41 -9.55
N LEU A 375 4.92 -25.91 -8.43
CA LEU A 375 6.35 -25.61 -8.32
C LEU A 375 7.20 -26.89 -8.24
N LYS A 376 6.71 -27.96 -7.62
CA LYS A 376 7.38 -29.28 -7.65
C LYS A 376 7.43 -29.87 -9.06
N GLU A 377 6.34 -29.78 -9.83
CA GLU A 377 6.28 -30.27 -11.22
C GLU A 377 7.23 -29.48 -12.13
N ALA A 378 7.54 -28.22 -11.82
CA ALA A 378 8.43 -27.39 -12.61
C ALA A 378 9.92 -27.76 -12.47
N ILE A 379 10.31 -28.52 -11.45
CA ILE A 379 11.70 -28.96 -11.21
C ILE A 379 12.04 -30.09 -12.20
N ILE A 380 13.30 -30.14 -12.66
CA ILE A 380 13.82 -31.15 -13.58
C ILE A 380 14.30 -32.37 -12.82
#